data_cdd1399e7fd5782f3a05e5ccddfa74dc
#
_entry.id   cdd1399e7fd5782f3a05e5ccddfa74dc
#
_cell.length_a   1.000
_cell.length_b   1.000
_cell.length_c   1.000
_cell.angle_alpha   90.00
_cell.angle_beta   90.00
_cell.angle_gamma   90.00
#
_symmetry.space_group_name_H-M   'P 1'
#
loop_
_entity.id
_entity.type
_entity.pdbx_description
1 polymer ?
#
loop_
_entity_poly.entity_id
_entity_poly.type
_entity_poly.pdbx_seq_one_letter_code
_entity_poly.pdbx_strand_id
1 'polypeptide(L)'
;TVAGTEEFQKAAAKHKERLTAISGVEISTDYHGVEIHVLGYNIDTKNKALLERLAVCRESRDGRNAKIIEKLQEQGFKISMDEIKPDKPGETIARPHIAKLLMKKKYVSSVQEAFDKYLAEGRCCYVERIMPTPQEAIELIKNSGGVPVLAHLMFYKKLDSAKKETLVRELK
;
A
#
# COMPACT_ATOMS: atom_id res chain seq x y z
N THR A 1 3.55 7.80 2.11
CA THR A 1 5.02 7.77 2.25
C THR A 1 5.46 8.75 3.33
N VAL A 2 6.51 8.41 4.05
CA VAL A 2 7.09 9.29 5.09
C VAL A 2 7.69 10.58 4.50
N ALA A 3 8.00 10.59 3.21
CA ALA A 3 8.63 11.73 2.52
C ALA A 3 7.84 13.07 2.61
N GLY A 4 6.51 13.04 2.61
CA GLY A 4 5.70 14.25 2.76
C GLY A 4 5.47 14.71 4.20
N THR A 5 5.93 13.94 5.19
CA THR A 5 5.63 14.23 6.60
C THR A 5 6.38 15.46 7.11
N GLU A 6 7.61 15.69 6.64
CA GLU A 6 8.37 16.89 7.02
C GLU A 6 7.72 18.18 6.47
N GLU A 7 7.28 18.13 5.22
CA GLU A 7 6.55 19.28 4.61
C GLU A 7 5.24 19.54 5.33
N PHE A 8 4.49 18.48 5.62
CA PHE A 8 3.27 18.56 6.41
C PHE A 8 3.52 19.14 7.80
N GLN A 9 4.55 18.71 8.53
CA GLN A 9 4.90 19.22 9.84
C GLN A 9 5.32 20.70 9.79
N LYS A 10 6.11 21.09 8.77
CA LYS A 10 6.48 22.50 8.54
C LYS A 10 5.26 23.39 8.25
N ALA A 11 4.33 22.90 7.44
CA ALA A 11 3.09 23.60 7.14
C ALA A 11 2.20 23.74 8.39
N ALA A 12 2.03 22.65 9.15
CA ALA A 12 1.22 22.62 10.36
C ALA A 12 1.80 23.49 11.49
N ALA A 13 3.14 23.61 11.57
CA ALA A 13 3.81 24.46 12.57
C ALA A 13 3.40 25.94 12.48
N LYS A 14 2.97 26.41 11.30
CA LYS A 14 2.43 27.77 11.11
C LYS A 14 1.04 27.95 11.74
N HIS A 15 0.39 26.87 12.10
CA HIS A 15 -0.97 26.85 12.63
C HIS A 15 -1.08 26.08 13.96
N LYS A 16 0.02 25.94 14.69
CA LYS A 16 0.12 25.13 15.93
C LYS A 16 -0.86 25.55 17.05
N GLU A 17 -1.37 26.77 17.00
CA GLU A 17 -2.42 27.24 17.95
C GLU A 17 -3.80 26.65 17.63
N ARG A 18 -4.00 26.11 16.43
CA ARG A 18 -5.28 25.57 15.94
C ARG A 18 -5.22 24.11 15.56
N LEU A 19 -4.01 23.58 15.32
CA LEU A 19 -3.79 22.24 14.79
C LEU A 19 -2.70 21.52 15.58
N THR A 20 -2.94 20.24 15.86
CA THR A 20 -1.89 19.29 16.28
C THR A 20 -1.58 18.38 15.08
N ALA A 21 -0.35 18.43 14.59
CA ALA A 21 0.11 17.60 13.49
C ALA A 21 0.73 16.30 14.03
N ILE A 22 0.16 15.17 13.66
CA ILE A 22 0.65 13.85 14.05
C ILE A 22 1.23 13.18 12.80
N SER A 23 2.51 12.79 12.85
CA SER A 23 3.13 12.00 11.80
C SER A 23 2.52 10.61 11.75
N GLY A 24 2.37 10.04 10.57
CA GLY A 24 1.83 8.71 10.44
C GLY A 24 2.26 8.01 9.15
N VAL A 25 2.11 6.70 9.16
CA VAL A 25 2.32 5.83 8.02
C VAL A 25 1.24 4.75 7.98
N GLU A 26 0.86 4.32 6.79
CA GLU A 26 0.08 3.11 6.57
C GLU A 26 0.96 2.06 5.90
N ILE A 27 1.12 0.92 6.56
CA ILE A 27 1.94 -0.20 6.11
C ILE A 27 1.02 -1.32 5.65
N SER A 28 1.14 -1.71 4.37
CA SER A 28 0.51 -2.94 3.87
C SER A 28 1.30 -4.14 4.38
N THR A 29 0.59 -5.13 4.89
CA THR A 29 1.15 -6.36 5.46
C THR A 29 0.46 -7.58 4.87
N ASP A 30 1.14 -8.73 4.92
CA ASP A 30 0.57 -10.00 4.54
C ASP A 30 0.17 -10.81 5.78
N TYR A 31 -1.10 -11.15 5.89
CA TYR A 31 -1.64 -12.06 6.89
C TYR A 31 -2.21 -13.29 6.21
N HIS A 32 -1.42 -14.35 6.12
CA HIS A 32 -1.80 -15.63 5.47
C HIS A 32 -2.41 -15.44 4.07
N GLY A 33 -1.77 -14.62 3.24
CA GLY A 33 -2.22 -14.31 1.87
C GLY A 33 -3.34 -13.26 1.79
N VAL A 34 -3.71 -12.66 2.92
CA VAL A 34 -4.66 -11.53 2.95
C VAL A 34 -3.92 -10.23 3.24
N GLU A 35 -3.97 -9.30 2.31
CA GLU A 35 -3.41 -7.96 2.54
C GLU A 35 -4.23 -7.24 3.61
N ILE A 36 -3.60 -6.90 4.74
CA ILE A 36 -4.15 -6.07 5.80
C ILE A 36 -3.25 -4.86 6.04
N HIS A 37 -3.79 -3.80 6.61
CA HIS A 37 -3.05 -2.58 6.83
C HIS A 37 -2.87 -2.28 8.32
N VAL A 38 -1.66 -1.83 8.68
CA VAL A 38 -1.34 -1.33 10.01
C VAL A 38 -0.97 0.13 9.90
N LEU A 39 -1.69 0.98 10.63
CA LEU A 39 -1.37 2.40 10.76
C LEU A 39 -0.34 2.59 11.86
N GLY A 40 0.63 3.45 11.64
CA GLY A 40 1.54 3.94 12.68
C GLY A 40 1.30 5.42 12.91
N TYR A 41 0.88 5.81 14.10
CA TYR A 41 0.75 7.21 14.49
C TYR A 41 1.94 7.65 15.32
N ASN A 42 2.30 8.93 15.21
CA ASN A 42 3.38 9.57 15.97
C ASN A 42 4.76 8.88 15.81
N ILE A 43 5.04 8.37 14.61
CA ILE A 43 6.30 7.72 14.29
C ILE A 43 7.44 8.74 14.21
N ASP A 44 8.66 8.32 14.58
CA ASP A 44 9.88 9.03 14.22
C ASP A 44 10.17 8.82 12.74
N THR A 45 9.96 9.87 11.94
CA THR A 45 10.18 9.86 10.49
C THR A 45 11.65 9.73 10.08
N LYS A 46 12.59 9.77 11.04
CA LYS A 46 14.02 9.59 10.84
C LYS A 46 14.54 8.23 11.32
N ASN A 47 13.67 7.39 11.86
CA ASN A 47 14.06 6.05 12.30
C ASN A 47 14.58 5.22 11.13
N LYS A 48 15.86 4.83 11.19
CA LYS A 48 16.57 4.14 10.10
C LYS A 48 15.92 2.80 9.74
N ALA A 49 15.63 1.97 10.74
CA ALA A 49 15.05 0.65 10.51
C ALA A 49 13.68 0.73 9.82
N LEU A 50 12.83 1.68 10.24
CA LEU A 50 11.55 1.96 9.59
C LEU A 50 11.75 2.40 8.14
N LEU A 51 12.66 3.35 7.89
CA LEU A 51 12.92 3.87 6.56
C LEU A 51 13.46 2.81 5.61
N GLU A 52 14.41 1.99 6.06
CA GLU A 52 14.99 0.88 5.29
C GLU A 52 13.92 -0.15 4.92
N ARG A 53 13.08 -0.54 5.88
CA ARG A 53 12.00 -1.50 5.60
C ARG A 53 10.95 -0.94 4.64
N LEU A 54 10.58 0.33 4.78
CA LEU A 54 9.68 1.01 3.86
C LEU A 54 10.28 1.14 2.44
N ALA A 55 11.61 1.32 2.32
CA ALA A 55 12.30 1.32 1.03
C ALA A 55 12.18 -0.04 0.34
N VAL A 56 12.48 -1.14 1.04
CA VAL A 56 12.32 -2.52 0.52
C VAL A 56 10.88 -2.78 0.05
N CYS A 57 9.89 -2.36 0.85
CA CYS A 57 8.48 -2.51 0.46
C CYS A 57 8.13 -1.70 -0.80
N ARG A 58 8.73 -0.52 -0.98
CA ARG A 58 8.54 0.33 -2.16
C ARG A 58 9.18 -0.31 -3.39
N GLU A 59 10.45 -0.70 -3.30
CA GLU A 59 11.17 -1.37 -4.39
C GLU A 59 10.46 -2.63 -4.85
N SER A 60 9.98 -3.45 -3.90
CA SER A 60 9.17 -4.63 -4.23
C SER A 60 7.88 -4.28 -4.96
N ARG A 61 7.22 -3.16 -4.60
CA ARG A 61 6.03 -2.67 -5.29
C ARG A 61 6.34 -2.22 -6.71
N ASP A 62 7.43 -1.46 -6.87
CA ASP A 62 7.83 -0.91 -8.16
C ASP A 62 8.26 -2.05 -9.11
N GLY A 63 9.06 -3.00 -8.64
CA GLY A 63 9.42 -4.20 -9.37
C GLY A 63 8.20 -5.07 -9.75
N ARG A 64 7.22 -5.20 -8.84
CA ARG A 64 5.94 -5.86 -9.14
C ARG A 64 5.20 -5.15 -10.28
N ASN A 65 5.09 -3.81 -10.24
CA ASN A 65 4.36 -3.06 -11.25
C ASN A 65 5.00 -3.23 -12.64
N ALA A 66 6.35 -3.20 -12.73
CA ALA A 66 7.07 -3.47 -13.97
C ALA A 66 6.73 -4.86 -14.52
N LYS A 67 6.79 -5.90 -13.68
CA LYS A 67 6.45 -7.27 -14.08
C LYS A 67 4.97 -7.43 -14.49
N ILE A 68 4.05 -6.68 -13.88
CA ILE A 68 2.64 -6.67 -14.32
C ILE A 68 2.53 -6.09 -15.74
N ILE A 69 3.26 -5.01 -16.03
CA ILE A 69 3.26 -4.42 -17.38
C ILE A 69 3.84 -5.38 -18.40
N GLU A 70 4.96 -6.05 -18.10
CA GLU A 70 5.54 -7.08 -18.96
C GLU A 70 4.52 -8.18 -19.28
N LYS A 71 3.86 -8.75 -18.25
CA LYS A 71 2.83 -9.77 -18.43
C LYS A 71 1.63 -9.27 -19.27
N LEU A 72 1.22 -8.02 -19.08
CA LEU A 72 0.16 -7.43 -19.91
C LEU A 72 0.62 -7.25 -21.37
N GLN A 73 1.87 -6.87 -21.60
CA GLN A 73 2.44 -6.79 -22.95
C GLN A 73 2.49 -8.17 -23.62
N GLU A 74 2.82 -9.23 -22.91
CA GLU A 74 2.75 -10.63 -23.37
C GLU A 74 1.32 -11.03 -23.79
N GLN A 75 0.29 -10.46 -23.15
CA GLN A 75 -1.12 -10.62 -23.52
C GLN A 75 -1.55 -9.72 -24.71
N GLY A 76 -0.61 -8.99 -25.31
CA GLY A 76 -0.85 -8.12 -26.47
C GLY A 76 -1.29 -6.69 -26.14
N PHE A 77 -1.28 -6.29 -24.88
CA PHE A 77 -1.62 -4.91 -24.48
C PHE A 77 -0.47 -3.95 -24.81
N LYS A 78 -0.73 -2.90 -25.59
CA LYS A 78 0.24 -1.85 -25.92
C LYS A 78 0.23 -0.77 -24.83
N ILE A 79 0.92 -1.02 -23.72
CA ILE A 79 1.05 -0.14 -22.56
C ILE A 79 2.48 -0.09 -22.06
N SER A 80 2.87 0.98 -21.36
CA SER A 80 4.17 1.12 -20.71
C SER A 80 4.02 1.74 -19.32
N MET A 81 5.05 1.63 -18.50
CA MET A 81 5.08 2.25 -17.15
C MET A 81 4.95 3.77 -17.21
N ASP A 82 5.55 4.42 -18.22
CA ASP A 82 5.55 5.88 -18.37
C ASP A 82 4.16 6.47 -18.64
N GLU A 83 3.23 5.64 -19.14
CA GLU A 83 1.85 6.04 -19.38
C GLU A 83 0.99 6.04 -18.12
N ILE A 84 1.48 5.41 -17.04
CA ILE A 84 0.74 5.32 -15.77
C ILE A 84 1.00 6.58 -14.97
N LYS A 85 -0.06 7.33 -14.72
CA LYS A 85 0.00 8.54 -13.89
C LYS A 85 -0.71 8.30 -12.57
N PRO A 86 -0.10 8.68 -11.45
CA PRO A 86 -0.81 8.70 -10.18
C PRO A 86 -1.92 9.76 -10.22
N ASP A 87 -2.97 9.55 -9.44
CA ASP A 87 -4.10 10.50 -9.38
C ASP A 87 -3.69 11.82 -8.72
N LYS A 88 -2.68 11.79 -7.86
CA LYS A 88 -2.15 12.97 -7.14
C LYS A 88 -0.61 13.01 -7.19
N PRO A 89 -0.01 14.20 -7.18
CA PRO A 89 1.44 14.34 -7.06
C PRO A 89 1.99 13.60 -5.81
N GLY A 90 3.05 12.82 -5.99
CA GLY A 90 3.68 12.05 -4.90
C GLY A 90 2.96 10.77 -4.48
N GLU A 91 1.83 10.44 -5.09
CA GLU A 91 1.14 9.18 -4.86
C GLU A 91 1.91 8.01 -5.48
N THR A 92 1.96 6.90 -4.76
CA THR A 92 2.63 5.68 -5.24
C THR A 92 1.76 4.95 -6.26
N ILE A 93 2.33 4.57 -7.40
CA ILE A 93 1.65 3.78 -8.41
C ILE A 93 1.25 2.41 -7.83
N ALA A 94 -0.01 2.04 -8.04
CA ALA A 94 -0.61 0.79 -7.58
C ALA A 94 -1.48 0.16 -8.69
N ARG A 95 -1.88 -1.10 -8.51
CA ARG A 95 -2.71 -1.84 -9.49
C ARG A 95 -3.95 -1.08 -9.99
N PRO A 96 -4.68 -0.30 -9.17
CA PRO A 96 -5.78 0.53 -9.67
C PRO A 96 -5.38 1.51 -10.77
N HIS A 97 -4.16 2.09 -10.71
CA HIS A 97 -3.68 3.00 -11.75
C HIS A 97 -3.43 2.25 -13.08
N ILE A 98 -2.91 1.01 -13.01
CA ILE A 98 -2.75 0.13 -14.17
C ILE A 98 -4.14 -0.20 -14.77
N ALA A 99 -5.11 -0.56 -13.92
CA ALA A 99 -6.48 -0.84 -14.34
C ALA A 99 -7.13 0.37 -15.02
N LYS A 100 -6.94 1.59 -14.48
CA LYS A 100 -7.41 2.84 -15.09
C LYS A 100 -6.78 3.07 -16.47
N LEU A 101 -5.48 2.76 -16.64
CA LEU A 101 -4.81 2.86 -17.94
C LEU A 101 -5.42 1.89 -18.96
N LEU A 102 -5.66 0.62 -18.56
CA LEU A 102 -6.32 -0.36 -19.43
C LEU A 102 -7.72 0.10 -19.85
N MET A 103 -8.50 0.66 -18.92
CA MET A 103 -9.82 1.22 -19.20
C MET A 103 -9.72 2.44 -20.12
N LYS A 104 -8.79 3.36 -19.90
CA LYS A 104 -8.57 4.54 -20.74
C LYS A 104 -8.23 4.16 -22.18
N LYS A 105 -7.44 3.09 -22.35
CA LYS A 105 -7.08 2.54 -23.69
C LYS A 105 -8.15 1.64 -24.28
N LYS A 106 -9.31 1.49 -23.63
CA LYS A 106 -10.45 0.67 -24.08
C LYS A 106 -10.15 -0.83 -24.20
N TYR A 107 -9.16 -1.32 -23.46
CA TYR A 107 -8.88 -2.75 -23.37
C TYR A 107 -9.87 -3.47 -22.44
N VAL A 108 -10.46 -2.75 -21.50
CA VAL A 108 -11.50 -3.19 -20.58
C VAL A 108 -12.54 -2.08 -20.43
N SER A 109 -13.76 -2.45 -20.03
CA SER A 109 -14.90 -1.53 -19.84
C SER A 109 -14.91 -0.87 -18.46
N SER A 110 -14.24 -1.48 -17.48
CA SER A 110 -14.20 -0.99 -16.10
C SER A 110 -12.90 -1.40 -15.39
N VAL A 111 -12.60 -0.68 -14.30
CA VAL A 111 -11.52 -1.05 -13.39
C VAL A 111 -11.76 -2.45 -12.79
N GLN A 112 -13.02 -2.77 -12.45
CA GLN A 112 -13.36 -4.09 -11.91
C GLN A 112 -13.06 -5.20 -12.92
N GLU A 113 -13.42 -5.01 -14.19
CA GLU A 113 -13.10 -5.97 -15.24
C GLU A 113 -11.61 -6.22 -15.40
N ALA A 114 -10.76 -5.16 -15.28
CA ALA A 114 -9.31 -5.30 -15.31
C ALA A 114 -8.80 -6.21 -14.18
N PHE A 115 -9.36 -6.06 -12.98
CA PHE A 115 -9.02 -6.95 -11.86
C PHE A 115 -9.50 -8.37 -12.09
N ASP A 116 -10.75 -8.56 -12.49
CA ASP A 116 -11.36 -9.88 -12.63
C ASP A 116 -10.69 -10.72 -13.72
N LYS A 117 -10.22 -10.09 -14.80
CA LYS A 117 -9.58 -10.79 -15.91
C LYS A 117 -8.06 -10.92 -15.78
N TYR A 118 -7.36 -9.89 -15.24
CA TYR A 118 -5.90 -9.80 -15.35
C TYR A 118 -5.15 -9.57 -14.05
N LEU A 119 -5.61 -8.67 -13.15
CA LEU A 119 -4.79 -8.10 -12.09
C LEU A 119 -5.03 -8.66 -10.69
N ALA A 120 -6.18 -9.33 -10.46
CA ALA A 120 -6.47 -9.95 -9.18
C ALA A 120 -5.62 -11.20 -8.94
N GLU A 121 -5.50 -11.61 -7.69
CA GLU A 121 -4.84 -12.85 -7.29
C GLU A 121 -5.38 -14.04 -8.08
N GLY A 122 -4.46 -14.90 -8.56
CA GLY A 122 -4.79 -16.04 -9.40
C GLY A 122 -5.03 -15.72 -10.89
N ARG A 123 -4.92 -14.45 -11.31
CA ARG A 123 -5.06 -14.06 -12.71
C ARG A 123 -3.70 -14.02 -13.44
N CYS A 124 -3.74 -14.09 -14.77
CA CYS A 124 -2.54 -14.26 -15.61
C CYS A 124 -1.48 -13.16 -15.42
N CYS A 125 -1.90 -11.91 -15.13
CA CYS A 125 -0.98 -10.80 -14.93
C CYS A 125 -0.77 -10.46 -13.44
N TYR A 126 -1.25 -11.29 -12.52
CA TYR A 126 -0.96 -11.12 -11.11
C TYR A 126 0.53 -11.35 -10.82
N VAL A 127 1.09 -10.47 -10.00
CA VAL A 127 2.45 -10.61 -9.47
C VAL A 127 2.40 -10.32 -7.97
N GLU A 128 2.96 -11.22 -7.21
CA GLU A 128 3.12 -11.10 -5.78
C GLU A 128 4.16 -10.04 -5.41
N ARG A 129 4.04 -9.46 -4.24
CA ARG A 129 5.05 -8.53 -3.71
C ARG A 129 5.48 -8.94 -2.31
N ILE A 130 6.69 -8.56 -1.93
CA ILE A 130 7.18 -8.73 -0.58
C ILE A 130 6.50 -7.71 0.33
N MET A 131 5.85 -8.20 1.37
CA MET A 131 5.23 -7.40 2.42
C MET A 131 5.71 -7.89 3.79
N PRO A 132 5.81 -7.02 4.81
CA PRO A 132 6.01 -7.49 6.17
C PRO A 132 4.77 -8.22 6.67
N THR A 133 4.92 -9.05 7.69
CA THR A 133 3.79 -9.54 8.46
C THR A 133 3.20 -8.40 9.31
N PRO A 134 1.96 -8.53 9.82
CA PRO A 134 1.40 -7.53 10.72
C PRO A 134 2.21 -7.33 12.01
N GLN A 135 2.78 -8.41 12.54
CA GLN A 135 3.65 -8.38 13.72
C GLN A 135 4.92 -7.57 13.46
N GLU A 136 5.62 -7.83 12.33
CA GLU A 136 6.79 -7.05 11.92
C GLU A 136 6.45 -5.56 11.76
N ALA A 137 5.30 -5.23 11.18
CA ALA A 137 4.88 -3.84 11.03
C ALA A 137 4.60 -3.17 12.38
N ILE A 138 3.97 -3.88 13.32
CA ILE A 138 3.73 -3.40 14.68
C ILE A 138 5.04 -3.12 15.41
N GLU A 139 6.00 -4.03 15.32
CA GLU A 139 7.34 -3.87 15.92
C GLU A 139 8.09 -2.67 15.34
N LEU A 140 8.08 -2.52 14.01
CA LEU A 140 8.70 -1.37 13.35
C LEU A 140 8.10 -0.04 13.81
N ILE A 141 6.78 0.02 13.95
CA ILE A 141 6.07 1.20 14.42
C ILE A 141 6.42 1.49 15.89
N LYS A 142 6.37 0.48 16.77
CA LYS A 142 6.74 0.62 18.18
C LYS A 142 8.21 1.07 18.34
N ASN A 143 9.12 0.46 17.59
CA ASN A 143 10.56 0.80 17.62
C ASN A 143 10.85 2.19 17.05
N SER A 144 9.93 2.77 16.28
CA SER A 144 9.99 4.17 15.84
C SER A 144 9.29 5.15 16.78
N GLY A 145 8.91 4.71 18.00
CA GLY A 145 8.20 5.53 18.99
C GLY A 145 6.73 5.76 18.67
N GLY A 146 6.20 5.07 17.66
CA GLY A 146 4.82 5.23 17.21
C GLY A 146 3.82 4.29 17.90
N VAL A 147 2.54 4.57 17.67
CA VAL A 147 1.41 3.75 18.13
C VAL A 147 0.83 2.99 16.95
N PRO A 148 0.89 1.64 16.91
CA PRO A 148 0.29 0.85 15.87
C PRO A 148 -1.23 0.71 16.06
N VAL A 149 -1.96 0.79 14.95
CA VAL A 149 -3.42 0.62 14.91
C VAL A 149 -3.81 -0.26 13.72
N LEU A 150 -4.59 -1.31 13.94
CA LEU A 150 -5.13 -2.12 12.86
C LEU A 150 -6.16 -1.31 12.07
N ALA A 151 -5.94 -1.15 10.76
CA ALA A 151 -6.77 -0.33 9.90
C ALA A 151 -8.02 -1.10 9.45
N HIS A 152 -9.12 -0.39 9.30
CA HIS A 152 -10.37 -0.77 8.60
C HIS A 152 -10.71 -2.28 8.57
N LEU A 153 -10.66 -2.95 9.72
CA LEU A 153 -10.88 -4.40 9.88
C LEU A 153 -12.14 -4.94 9.17
N MET A 154 -13.20 -4.13 9.09
CA MET A 154 -14.46 -4.55 8.47
C MET A 154 -14.36 -4.71 6.95
N PHE A 155 -13.39 -4.09 6.29
CA PHE A 155 -13.22 -4.19 4.84
C PHE A 155 -12.52 -5.46 4.36
N TYR A 156 -11.92 -6.26 5.25
CA TYR A 156 -11.26 -7.53 4.89
C TYR A 156 -12.28 -8.63 4.64
N LYS A 157 -12.85 -8.62 3.41
CA LYS A 157 -13.92 -9.56 3.00
C LYS A 157 -13.47 -11.03 2.94
N LYS A 158 -12.17 -11.28 2.76
CA LYS A 158 -11.57 -12.63 2.77
C LYS A 158 -11.51 -13.24 4.19
N LEU A 159 -11.65 -12.43 5.23
CA LEU A 159 -11.69 -12.86 6.62
C LEU A 159 -13.15 -12.85 7.12
N ASP A 160 -13.62 -14.01 7.55
CA ASP A 160 -14.87 -14.13 8.30
C ASP A 160 -14.71 -13.57 9.74
N SER A 161 -15.79 -13.53 10.51
CA SER A 161 -15.78 -12.95 11.86
C SER A 161 -14.81 -13.68 12.80
N ALA A 162 -14.73 -15.00 12.71
CA ALA A 162 -13.84 -15.81 13.57
C ALA A 162 -12.36 -15.52 13.25
N LYS A 163 -12.00 -15.46 11.95
CA LYS A 163 -10.64 -15.11 11.52
C LYS A 163 -10.27 -13.67 11.89
N LYS A 164 -11.21 -12.73 11.82
CA LYS A 164 -10.98 -11.34 12.27
C LYS A 164 -10.72 -11.27 13.78
N GLU A 165 -11.46 -12.06 14.57
CA GLU A 165 -11.23 -12.15 16.01
C GLU A 165 -9.86 -12.78 16.32
N THR A 166 -9.49 -13.86 15.62
CA THR A 166 -8.17 -14.49 15.73
C THR A 166 -7.06 -13.48 15.42
N LEU A 167 -7.15 -12.78 14.28
CA LEU A 167 -6.20 -11.73 13.90
C LEU A 167 -6.02 -10.70 15.02
N VAL A 168 -7.12 -10.17 15.59
CA VAL A 168 -7.04 -9.17 16.67
C VAL A 168 -6.41 -9.75 17.93
N ARG A 169 -6.64 -11.01 18.26
CA ARG A 169 -6.04 -11.70 19.42
C ARG A 169 -4.53 -11.91 19.22
N GLU A 170 -4.11 -12.27 18.02
CA GLU A 170 -2.69 -12.50 17.69
C GLU A 170 -1.86 -11.21 17.66
N LEU A 171 -2.49 -10.07 17.38
CA LEU A 171 -1.83 -8.76 17.33
C LEU A 171 -1.85 -7.98 18.65
N LYS A 172 -2.47 -8.51 19.67
CA LYS A 172 -2.60 -7.87 21.00
C LYS A 172 -1.34 -8.10 21.86
#